data_8e4349e2fcc0bb1264351516e14b7a6b
#
_entry.id   8e4349e2fcc0bb1264351516e14b7a6b
#
_cell.length_a   1.000
_cell.length_b   1.000
_cell.length_c   1.000
_cell.angle_alpha   90.00
_cell.angle_beta   90.00
_cell.angle_gamma   90.00
#
_symmetry.space_group_name_H-M   'P 1'
#
loop_
_entity.id
_entity.type
_entity.pdbx_description
1 polymer ?
#
loop_
_entity_poly.entity_id
_entity_poly.type
_entity_poly.pdbx_seq_one_letter_code
_entity_poly.pdbx_strand_id
1 'polypeptide(L)'
;LPYGGLDLDIFWSKWNNLPPSKKKHKSFGVTNICLINLLNRGIKIMNLKNFYHLDLKGSNILRTVSPKNIYITDNVKTRVIDWGLSMRRSNKKTIPLELTDRPFQFNLPFSSILFQSNIQETISEYVKKFKQKKDKSDFSNIDGIIKKGLATHIYDTAVYRLGDGHLGYMIPFIDKLYKPLGKNTAGKSVGKEIICGYLEEIFNKYIDKHYHFDVGGYLNNVFLKNVDIWGFIVSYND
;
A
#
# COMPACT_ATOMS: atom_id res chain seq x y z
N LEU A 1 30.29 -10.55 4.84
CA LEU A 1 29.72 -9.70 3.80
C LEU A 1 30.14 -8.26 4.04
N PRO A 2 30.47 -7.45 3.01
CA PRO A 2 30.78 -6.05 3.20
C PRO A 2 29.57 -5.30 3.80
N TYR A 3 29.85 -4.36 4.72
CA TYR A 3 28.81 -3.56 5.37
C TYR A 3 28.06 -2.72 4.35
N GLY A 4 26.75 -2.99 4.19
CA GLY A 4 25.91 -2.35 3.16
C GLY A 4 25.39 -0.96 3.50
N GLY A 5 25.51 -0.54 4.76
CA GLY A 5 24.94 0.69 5.29
C GLY A 5 23.88 0.42 6.36
N LEU A 6 23.15 1.46 6.77
CA LEU A 6 21.97 1.35 7.62
C LEU A 6 20.72 1.29 6.73
N ASP A 7 19.70 0.54 7.15
CA ASP A 7 18.38 0.70 6.61
C ASP A 7 17.80 2.08 6.97
N LEU A 8 16.77 2.52 6.23
CA LEU A 8 16.24 3.86 6.40
C LEU A 8 15.56 4.05 7.75
N ASP A 9 14.90 3.04 8.31
CA ASP A 9 14.19 3.15 9.58
C ASP A 9 15.20 3.44 10.70
N ILE A 10 16.29 2.65 10.77
CA ILE A 10 17.39 2.89 11.71
C ILE A 10 18.08 4.24 11.41
N PHE A 11 18.28 4.58 10.13
CA PHE A 11 18.90 5.85 9.77
C PHE A 11 18.06 7.02 10.25
N TRP A 12 16.75 7.05 9.99
CA TRP A 12 15.87 8.13 10.38
C TRP A 12 15.71 8.23 11.89
N SER A 13 15.58 7.09 12.59
CA SER A 13 15.55 7.06 14.05
C SER A 13 16.81 7.71 14.66
N LYS A 14 18.00 7.31 14.20
CA LYS A 14 19.25 7.91 14.65
C LYS A 14 19.36 9.38 14.26
N TRP A 15 18.94 9.75 13.04
CA TRP A 15 19.01 11.11 12.54
C TRP A 15 18.08 12.06 13.32
N ASN A 16 16.88 11.62 13.67
CA ASN A 16 15.91 12.40 14.46
C ASN A 16 16.48 12.76 15.83
N ASN A 17 17.22 11.86 16.45
CA ASN A 17 17.83 12.07 17.77
C ASN A 17 19.09 12.97 17.77
N LEU A 18 19.55 13.42 16.60
CA LEU A 18 20.70 14.31 16.50
C LEU A 18 20.28 15.79 16.72
N PRO A 19 21.11 16.61 17.38
CA PRO A 19 20.83 18.02 17.52
C PRO A 19 20.82 18.74 16.16
N PRO A 20 20.03 19.81 16.02
CA PRO A 20 20.02 20.63 14.82
C PRO A 20 21.43 21.14 14.48
N SER A 21 21.85 20.97 13.23
CA SER A 21 23.15 21.45 12.76
C SER A 21 23.19 21.55 11.23
N LYS A 22 24.11 22.37 10.69
CA LYS A 22 24.33 22.43 9.24
C LYS A 22 24.67 21.06 8.63
N LYS A 23 25.43 20.21 9.36
CA LYS A 23 25.77 18.85 8.95
C LYS A 23 24.53 17.95 8.88
N LYS A 24 23.62 18.08 9.86
CA LYS A 24 22.34 17.37 9.88
C LYS A 24 21.51 17.71 8.65
N HIS A 25 21.31 19.00 8.35
CA HIS A 25 20.57 19.45 7.17
C HIS A 25 21.20 18.99 5.86
N LYS A 26 22.54 19.10 5.73
CA LYS A 26 23.25 18.63 4.54
C LYS A 26 23.08 17.12 4.33
N SER A 27 23.21 16.31 5.40
CA SER A 27 23.00 14.85 5.34
C SER A 27 21.57 14.49 4.91
N PHE A 28 20.55 15.22 5.39
CA PHE A 28 19.16 15.07 4.96
C PHE A 28 19.01 15.34 3.46
N GLY A 29 19.49 16.49 2.99
CA GLY A 29 19.41 16.86 1.56
C GLY A 29 20.06 15.83 0.65
N VAL A 30 21.28 15.36 0.98
CA VAL A 30 21.98 14.34 0.20
C VAL A 30 21.20 13.01 0.21
N THR A 31 20.66 12.62 1.36
CA THR A 31 19.86 11.38 1.45
C THR A 31 18.63 11.46 0.54
N ASN A 32 17.89 12.57 0.58
CA ASN A 32 16.72 12.75 -0.29
C ASN A 32 17.07 12.71 -1.78
N ILE A 33 18.18 13.35 -2.19
CA ILE A 33 18.64 13.29 -3.59
C ILE A 33 18.93 11.83 -3.98
N CYS A 34 19.59 11.05 -3.11
CA CYS A 34 19.87 9.65 -3.38
C CYS A 34 18.58 8.81 -3.47
N LEU A 35 17.60 9.07 -2.62
CA LEU A 35 16.31 8.38 -2.63
C LEU A 35 15.50 8.72 -3.88
N ILE A 36 15.44 9.99 -4.28
CA ILE A 36 14.82 10.42 -5.54
C ILE A 36 15.47 9.74 -6.75
N ASN A 37 16.80 9.63 -6.74
CA ASN A 37 17.54 8.90 -7.78
C ASN A 37 17.22 7.40 -7.76
N LEU A 38 17.11 6.77 -6.58
CA LEU A 38 16.71 5.38 -6.44
C LEU A 38 15.30 5.15 -7.01
N LEU A 39 14.35 6.04 -6.68
CA LEU A 39 12.99 5.97 -7.22
C LEU A 39 12.99 6.08 -8.75
N ASN A 40 13.62 7.13 -9.30
CA ASN A 40 13.49 7.44 -10.71
C ASN A 40 14.33 6.56 -11.63
N ARG A 41 15.54 6.19 -11.21
CA ARG A 41 16.52 5.43 -12.01
C ARG A 41 16.61 3.95 -11.63
N GLY A 42 16.07 3.55 -10.48
CA GLY A 42 16.00 2.18 -10.02
C GLY A 42 14.57 1.65 -10.11
N ILE A 43 13.74 1.99 -9.14
CA ILE A 43 12.41 1.40 -8.92
C ILE A 43 11.49 1.58 -10.13
N LYS A 44 11.34 2.81 -10.65
CA LYS A 44 10.49 3.06 -11.83
C LYS A 44 10.97 2.31 -13.07
N ILE A 45 12.30 2.26 -13.29
CA ILE A 45 12.86 1.54 -14.44
C ILE A 45 12.64 0.03 -14.31
N MET A 46 12.77 -0.51 -13.11
CA MET A 46 12.48 -1.90 -12.80
C MET A 46 11.00 -2.22 -13.10
N ASN A 47 10.08 -1.41 -12.62
CA ASN A 47 8.63 -1.58 -12.85
C ASN A 47 8.27 -1.47 -14.35
N LEU A 48 8.91 -0.57 -15.10
CA LEU A 48 8.76 -0.49 -16.56
C LEU A 48 9.21 -1.76 -17.29
N LYS A 49 10.11 -2.53 -16.69
CA LYS A 49 10.54 -3.85 -17.18
C LYS A 49 9.70 -5.01 -16.62
N ASN A 50 8.54 -4.69 -16.03
CA ASN A 50 7.63 -5.65 -15.39
C ASN A 50 8.28 -6.45 -14.23
N PHE A 51 9.22 -5.83 -13.53
CA PHE A 51 9.82 -6.39 -12.33
C PHE A 51 9.40 -5.55 -11.12
N TYR A 52 8.87 -6.18 -10.09
CA TYR A 52 8.28 -5.52 -8.92
C TYR A 52 8.87 -6.10 -7.65
N HIS A 53 9.16 -5.24 -6.67
CA HIS A 53 9.71 -5.65 -5.39
C HIS A 53 8.65 -6.22 -4.45
N LEU A 54 7.48 -5.61 -4.41
CA LEU A 54 6.29 -5.98 -3.62
C LEU A 54 6.46 -5.95 -2.09
N ASP A 55 7.60 -5.51 -1.57
CA ASP A 55 7.85 -5.35 -0.14
C ASP A 55 8.78 -4.15 0.14
N LEU A 56 8.62 -3.07 -0.64
CA LEU A 56 9.38 -1.84 -0.37
C LEU A 56 8.89 -1.20 0.93
N LYS A 57 9.84 -0.93 1.81
CA LYS A 57 9.67 -0.25 3.11
C LYS A 57 11.04 0.27 3.57
N GLY A 58 11.09 1.10 4.60
CA GLY A 58 12.33 1.70 5.08
C GLY A 58 13.40 0.67 5.44
N SER A 59 13.02 -0.42 6.12
CA SER A 59 13.95 -1.52 6.47
C SER A 59 14.55 -2.24 5.25
N ASN A 60 13.94 -2.15 4.07
CA ASN A 60 14.41 -2.77 2.83
C ASN A 60 15.16 -1.79 1.91
N ILE A 61 15.43 -0.57 2.38
CA ILE A 61 16.23 0.42 1.66
C ILE A 61 17.46 0.76 2.50
N LEU A 62 18.65 0.41 2.02
CA LEU A 62 19.90 0.75 2.68
C LEU A 62 20.42 2.09 2.20
N ARG A 63 20.92 2.89 3.15
CA ARG A 63 21.73 4.07 2.89
C ARG A 63 23.17 3.80 3.36
N THR A 64 24.13 4.03 2.48
CA THR A 64 25.56 3.95 2.86
C THR A 64 25.87 4.98 3.94
N VAL A 65 26.42 4.52 5.05
CA VAL A 65 26.93 5.34 6.16
C VAL A 65 28.26 4.77 6.62
N SER A 66 29.08 5.59 7.28
CA SER A 66 30.17 5.05 8.08
C SER A 66 29.63 4.61 9.44
N PRO A 67 30.06 3.47 10.01
CA PRO A 67 29.70 3.07 11.36
C PRO A 67 29.98 4.15 12.42
N LYS A 68 30.98 5.01 12.14
CA LYS A 68 31.43 6.10 13.04
C LYS A 68 30.82 7.45 12.71
N ASN A 69 30.15 7.64 11.56
CA ASN A 69 29.66 8.94 11.11
C ASN A 69 28.40 8.86 10.26
N ILE A 70 27.25 9.14 10.86
CA ILE A 70 25.95 9.19 10.18
C ILE A 70 25.80 10.42 9.26
N TYR A 71 26.61 11.46 9.46
CA TYR A 71 26.57 12.70 8.66
C TYR A 71 27.30 12.62 7.33
N ILE A 72 27.80 11.45 6.94
CA ILE A 72 28.47 11.29 5.64
C ILE A 72 27.60 11.84 4.52
N THR A 73 28.20 12.69 3.71
CA THR A 73 27.57 13.30 2.52
C THR A 73 28.30 12.91 1.23
N ASP A 74 29.51 12.38 1.34
CA ASP A 74 30.33 12.01 0.20
C ASP A 74 30.11 10.53 -0.15
N ASN A 75 29.93 10.26 -1.44
CA ASN A 75 29.72 8.90 -1.97
C ASN A 75 28.52 8.15 -1.33
N VAL A 76 27.50 8.86 -0.89
CA VAL A 76 26.26 8.25 -0.38
C VAL A 76 25.57 7.51 -1.51
N LYS A 77 25.22 6.25 -1.24
CA LYS A 77 24.41 5.42 -2.14
C LYS A 77 23.23 4.85 -1.38
N THR A 78 22.13 4.71 -2.09
CA THR A 78 20.95 3.99 -1.62
C THR A 78 20.75 2.75 -2.49
N ARG A 79 20.26 1.67 -1.89
CA ARG A 79 20.01 0.41 -2.58
C ARG A 79 18.83 -0.32 -1.95
N VAL A 80 18.10 -1.05 -2.75
CA VAL A 80 17.03 -1.95 -2.29
C VAL A 80 17.63 -3.31 -1.98
N ILE A 81 17.13 -3.93 -0.91
CA ILE A 81 17.50 -5.29 -0.46
C ILE A 81 16.23 -6.09 -0.21
N ASP A 82 16.38 -7.37 0.12
CA ASP A 82 15.29 -8.30 0.44
C ASP A 82 14.29 -8.50 -0.71
N TRP A 83 14.74 -9.17 -1.74
CA TRP A 83 14.00 -9.50 -2.95
C TRP A 83 13.14 -10.76 -2.81
N GLY A 84 12.95 -11.29 -1.60
CA GLY A 84 12.24 -12.55 -1.34
C GLY A 84 10.79 -12.57 -1.82
N LEU A 85 10.12 -11.42 -1.86
CA LEU A 85 8.74 -11.28 -2.36
C LEU A 85 8.68 -10.67 -3.76
N SER A 86 9.83 -10.43 -4.42
CA SER A 86 9.87 -9.81 -5.73
C SER A 86 9.35 -10.76 -6.82
N MET A 87 8.77 -10.18 -7.85
CA MET A 87 8.30 -10.94 -9.01
C MET A 87 8.67 -10.30 -10.33
N ARG A 88 8.80 -11.13 -11.37
CA ARG A 88 8.79 -10.71 -12.76
C ARG A 88 7.43 -11.04 -13.39
N ARG A 89 6.71 -10.03 -13.82
CA ARG A 89 5.38 -10.18 -14.41
C ARG A 89 5.48 -10.65 -15.87
N SER A 90 5.45 -11.95 -16.10
CA SER A 90 5.44 -12.56 -17.45
C SER A 90 4.04 -12.87 -17.95
N ASN A 91 3.15 -13.36 -17.08
CA ASN A 91 1.76 -13.69 -17.42
C ASN A 91 0.81 -12.63 -16.86
N LYS A 92 0.05 -11.94 -17.72
CA LYS A 92 -0.91 -10.88 -17.33
C LYS A 92 -2.29 -11.42 -16.97
N LYS A 93 -2.55 -12.70 -17.12
CA LYS A 93 -3.89 -13.30 -16.92
C LYS A 93 -4.15 -13.76 -15.49
N THR A 94 -3.12 -14.11 -14.73
CA THR A 94 -3.25 -14.66 -13.38
C THR A 94 -2.81 -13.65 -12.31
N ILE A 95 -3.37 -13.75 -11.10
CA ILE A 95 -2.86 -13.04 -9.93
C ILE A 95 -1.56 -13.75 -9.50
N PRO A 96 -0.46 -13.00 -9.26
CA PRO A 96 0.77 -13.58 -8.72
C PRO A 96 0.56 -14.16 -7.33
N LEU A 97 1.21 -15.29 -7.04
CA LEU A 97 1.14 -15.91 -5.72
C LEU A 97 1.67 -15.00 -4.63
N GLU A 98 2.66 -14.19 -4.95
CA GLU A 98 3.27 -13.21 -4.05
C GLU A 98 2.31 -12.11 -3.56
N LEU A 99 1.18 -11.94 -4.26
CA LEU A 99 0.11 -11.00 -3.87
C LEU A 99 -1.11 -11.70 -3.30
N THR A 100 -1.25 -13.02 -3.49
CA THR A 100 -2.46 -13.76 -3.11
C THR A 100 -2.57 -13.88 -1.59
N ASP A 101 -3.77 -13.60 -1.08
CA ASP A 101 -4.15 -13.78 0.33
C ASP A 101 -3.22 -13.07 1.35
N ARG A 102 -2.68 -11.91 0.98
CA ARG A 102 -1.90 -11.08 1.92
C ARG A 102 -2.83 -10.27 2.83
N PRO A 103 -2.55 -10.19 4.14
CA PRO A 103 -3.27 -9.31 5.05
C PRO A 103 -2.97 -7.83 4.73
N PHE A 104 -3.66 -6.92 5.39
CA PHE A 104 -3.33 -5.50 5.31
C PHE A 104 -1.88 -5.23 5.71
N GLN A 105 -1.15 -4.54 4.86
CA GLN A 105 0.24 -4.13 5.09
C GLN A 105 0.40 -2.64 4.77
N PHE A 106 1.09 -1.90 5.62
CA PHE A 106 1.28 -0.45 5.44
C PHE A 106 2.06 -0.11 4.17
N ASN A 107 2.98 -0.97 3.76
CA ASN A 107 3.82 -0.80 2.57
C ASN A 107 3.19 -1.31 1.26
N LEU A 108 1.94 -1.75 1.31
CA LEU A 108 1.13 -2.07 0.14
C LEU A 108 -0.12 -1.18 0.07
N PRO A 109 -0.61 -0.83 -1.12
CA PRO A 109 -1.91 -0.18 -1.25
C PRO A 109 -3.01 -1.00 -0.55
N PHE A 110 -3.98 -0.33 0.08
CA PHE A 110 -5.08 -0.99 0.80
C PHE A 110 -5.82 -2.03 -0.04
N SER A 111 -5.84 -1.83 -1.34
CA SER A 111 -6.46 -2.74 -2.30
C SER A 111 -5.71 -4.06 -2.51
N SER A 112 -4.59 -4.30 -1.85
CA SER A 112 -3.92 -5.62 -1.86
C SER A 112 -4.86 -6.73 -1.43
N ILE A 113 -5.82 -6.44 -0.55
CA ILE A 113 -6.86 -7.39 -0.12
C ILE A 113 -7.83 -7.82 -1.23
N LEU A 114 -7.84 -7.16 -2.39
CA LEU A 114 -8.63 -7.56 -3.55
C LEU A 114 -8.02 -8.75 -4.31
N PHE A 115 -6.81 -9.17 -3.94
CA PHE A 115 -6.13 -10.32 -4.54
C PHE A 115 -6.31 -11.60 -3.72
N GLN A 116 -7.45 -11.71 -3.00
CA GLN A 116 -7.84 -12.96 -2.35
C GLN A 116 -8.22 -14.02 -3.38
N SER A 117 -7.83 -15.28 -3.12
CA SER A 117 -8.09 -16.41 -4.01
C SER A 117 -9.58 -16.63 -4.33
N ASN A 118 -10.48 -16.24 -3.41
CA ASN A 118 -11.93 -16.38 -3.54
C ASN A 118 -12.68 -15.05 -3.76
N ILE A 119 -12.01 -13.98 -4.19
CA ILE A 119 -12.61 -12.64 -4.28
C ILE A 119 -13.90 -12.61 -5.10
N GLN A 120 -13.92 -13.29 -6.26
CA GLN A 120 -15.11 -13.33 -7.14
C GLN A 120 -16.28 -14.07 -6.49
N GLU A 121 -16.02 -15.15 -5.77
CA GLU A 121 -17.02 -15.89 -5.02
C GLU A 121 -17.63 -15.03 -3.91
N THR A 122 -16.78 -14.35 -3.13
CA THR A 122 -17.20 -13.42 -2.08
C THR A 122 -18.10 -12.30 -2.63
N ILE A 123 -17.74 -11.72 -3.78
CA ILE A 123 -18.57 -10.71 -4.46
C ILE A 123 -19.93 -11.30 -4.86
N SER A 124 -19.93 -12.47 -5.50
CA SER A 124 -21.14 -13.11 -5.99
C SER A 124 -22.12 -13.46 -4.86
N GLU A 125 -21.59 -14.01 -3.76
CA GLU A 125 -22.39 -14.33 -2.58
C GLU A 125 -22.99 -13.07 -1.92
N TYR A 126 -22.20 -12.00 -1.78
CA TYR A 126 -22.69 -10.74 -1.23
C TYR A 126 -23.85 -10.18 -2.05
N VAL A 127 -23.68 -10.09 -3.37
CA VAL A 127 -24.68 -9.58 -4.29
C VAL A 127 -25.95 -10.43 -4.25
N LYS A 128 -25.82 -11.76 -4.23
CA LYS A 128 -26.97 -12.69 -4.11
C LYS A 128 -27.75 -12.45 -2.83
N LYS A 129 -27.06 -12.41 -1.67
CA LYS A 129 -27.67 -12.15 -0.36
C LYS A 129 -28.35 -10.77 -0.31
N PHE A 130 -27.73 -9.76 -0.90
CA PHE A 130 -28.29 -8.39 -0.94
C PHE A 130 -29.60 -8.36 -1.76
N LYS A 131 -29.62 -8.96 -2.95
CA LYS A 131 -30.81 -9.02 -3.82
C LYS A 131 -31.96 -9.82 -3.21
N GLN A 132 -31.68 -10.82 -2.39
CA GLN A 132 -32.69 -11.60 -1.68
C GLN A 132 -33.37 -10.85 -0.52
N LYS A 133 -32.66 -9.89 0.11
CA LYS A 133 -33.15 -9.18 1.30
C LYS A 133 -33.97 -7.93 0.98
N LYS A 134 -33.93 -7.38 -0.23
CA LYS A 134 -34.62 -6.15 -0.58
C LYS A 134 -35.94 -6.42 -1.34
N ASP A 135 -36.99 -5.87 -0.80
CA ASP A 135 -38.26 -5.69 -1.56
C ASP A 135 -38.05 -4.78 -2.76
N LYS A 136 -38.74 -5.07 -3.87
CA LYS A 136 -38.51 -4.54 -5.22
C LYS A 136 -38.89 -3.06 -5.44
N SER A 137 -39.04 -2.24 -4.41
CA SER A 137 -39.79 -0.98 -4.53
C SER A 137 -39.00 0.29 -4.80
N ASP A 138 -37.64 0.32 -4.71
CA ASP A 138 -36.90 1.55 -5.03
C ASP A 138 -35.49 1.28 -5.54
N PHE A 139 -35.29 1.40 -6.87
CA PHE A 139 -34.08 0.92 -7.55
C PHE A 139 -33.26 2.02 -8.27
N SER A 140 -33.54 3.31 -8.04
CA SER A 140 -32.86 4.36 -8.81
C SER A 140 -31.32 4.43 -8.60
N ASN A 141 -30.80 3.82 -7.52
CA ASN A 141 -29.34 3.77 -7.27
C ASN A 141 -28.86 2.47 -6.59
N ILE A 142 -29.47 1.34 -6.94
CA ILE A 142 -29.15 0.06 -6.29
C ILE A 142 -27.69 -0.36 -6.50
N ASP A 143 -27.11 -0.07 -7.67
CA ASP A 143 -25.73 -0.44 -8.00
C ASP A 143 -24.70 0.25 -7.08
N GLY A 144 -24.87 1.56 -6.84
CA GLY A 144 -24.02 2.31 -5.91
C GLY A 144 -24.14 1.79 -4.47
N ILE A 145 -25.37 1.47 -4.02
CA ILE A 145 -25.58 0.91 -2.67
C ILE A 145 -24.91 -0.46 -2.53
N ILE A 146 -25.02 -1.32 -3.55
CA ILE A 146 -24.36 -2.63 -3.57
C ILE A 146 -22.85 -2.47 -3.51
N LYS A 147 -22.25 -1.61 -4.35
CA LYS A 147 -20.79 -1.43 -4.42
C LYS A 147 -20.21 -0.85 -3.13
N LYS A 148 -20.90 0.11 -2.52
CA LYS A 148 -20.53 0.68 -1.22
C LYS A 148 -20.59 -0.37 -0.10
N GLY A 149 -21.67 -1.12 0.00
CA GLY A 149 -21.79 -2.20 0.99
C GLY A 149 -20.82 -3.35 0.73
N LEU A 150 -20.53 -3.65 -0.54
CA LEU A 150 -19.54 -4.63 -0.94
C LEU A 150 -18.13 -4.23 -0.46
N ALA A 151 -17.74 -2.97 -0.57
CA ALA A 151 -16.46 -2.50 -0.09
C ALA A 151 -16.26 -2.77 1.40
N THR A 152 -17.28 -2.48 2.21
CA THR A 152 -17.27 -2.80 3.64
C THR A 152 -17.22 -4.32 3.90
N HIS A 153 -18.02 -5.08 3.14
CA HIS A 153 -18.03 -6.54 3.28
C HIS A 153 -16.67 -7.18 2.96
N ILE A 154 -16.03 -6.75 1.88
CA ILE A 154 -14.69 -7.23 1.51
C ILE A 154 -13.65 -6.87 2.57
N TYR A 155 -13.70 -5.63 3.10
CA TYR A 155 -12.83 -5.22 4.21
C TYR A 155 -12.99 -6.16 5.42
N ASP A 156 -14.23 -6.35 5.89
CA ASP A 156 -14.52 -7.17 7.08
C ASP A 156 -14.17 -8.65 6.86
N THR A 157 -14.42 -9.17 5.65
CA THR A 157 -14.05 -10.54 5.27
C THR A 157 -12.53 -10.73 5.24
N ALA A 158 -11.78 -9.74 4.72
CA ALA A 158 -10.32 -9.79 4.70
C ALA A 158 -9.76 -9.80 6.12
N VAL A 159 -10.26 -8.92 7.00
CA VAL A 159 -9.84 -8.89 8.42
C VAL A 159 -10.17 -10.23 9.11
N TYR A 160 -11.35 -10.77 8.90
CA TYR A 160 -11.76 -12.05 9.49
C TYR A 160 -10.87 -13.22 9.03
N ARG A 161 -10.53 -13.28 7.73
CA ARG A 161 -9.79 -14.42 7.15
C ARG A 161 -8.27 -14.32 7.30
N LEU A 162 -7.73 -13.11 7.13
CA LEU A 162 -6.29 -12.88 7.03
C LEU A 162 -5.72 -12.21 8.30
N GLY A 163 -6.60 -11.85 9.25
CA GLY A 163 -6.24 -11.06 10.42
C GLY A 163 -6.09 -9.57 10.12
N ASP A 164 -5.86 -8.81 11.18
CA ASP A 164 -5.77 -7.33 11.14
C ASP A 164 -4.55 -6.82 10.34
N GLY A 165 -3.51 -7.64 10.23
CA GLY A 165 -2.25 -7.21 9.64
C GLY A 165 -1.72 -5.94 10.34
N HIS A 166 -1.49 -4.88 9.57
CA HIS A 166 -1.01 -3.60 10.09
C HIS A 166 -2.13 -2.57 10.37
N LEU A 167 -3.41 -2.96 10.35
CA LEU A 167 -4.54 -2.03 10.57
C LEU A 167 -4.46 -1.34 11.94
N GLY A 168 -4.03 -2.04 12.97
CA GLY A 168 -3.85 -1.47 14.31
C GLY A 168 -2.89 -0.27 14.35
N TYR A 169 -1.96 -0.19 13.40
CA TYR A 169 -1.05 0.94 13.21
C TYR A 169 -1.61 1.96 12.20
N MET A 170 -2.13 1.48 11.06
CA MET A 170 -2.57 2.33 9.94
C MET A 170 -3.79 3.17 10.27
N ILE A 171 -4.80 2.60 10.93
CA ILE A 171 -6.04 3.31 11.25
C ILE A 171 -5.81 4.47 12.19
N PRO A 172 -5.12 4.33 13.35
CA PRO A 172 -4.80 5.46 14.22
C PRO A 172 -3.98 6.55 13.53
N PHE A 173 -3.07 6.17 12.62
CA PHE A 173 -2.29 7.13 11.84
C PHE A 173 -3.17 7.95 10.90
N ILE A 174 -4.07 7.29 10.14
CA ILE A 174 -5.03 7.96 9.26
C ILE A 174 -5.97 8.86 10.08
N ASP A 175 -6.53 8.35 11.18
CA ASP A 175 -7.41 9.11 12.07
C ASP A 175 -6.73 10.39 12.58
N LYS A 176 -5.44 10.29 12.95
CA LYS A 176 -4.63 11.44 13.39
C LYS A 176 -4.44 12.48 12.27
N LEU A 177 -4.21 12.05 11.03
CA LEU A 177 -4.03 12.95 9.87
C LEU A 177 -5.33 13.71 9.55
N TYR A 178 -6.48 13.06 9.67
CA TYR A 178 -7.78 13.64 9.29
C TYR A 178 -8.51 14.37 10.42
N LYS A 179 -8.09 14.16 11.68
CA LYS A 179 -8.66 14.87 12.85
C LYS A 179 -8.68 16.40 12.71
N PRO A 180 -7.61 17.06 12.20
CA PRO A 180 -7.60 18.52 12.04
C PRO A 180 -8.59 19.05 11.01
N LEU A 181 -9.13 18.17 10.11
CA LEU A 181 -10.05 18.57 9.05
C LEU A 181 -11.51 18.64 9.53
N GLY A 182 -11.75 18.62 10.84
CA GLY A 182 -13.09 18.83 11.42
C GLY A 182 -14.09 17.71 11.17
N LYS A 183 -13.67 16.56 10.65
CA LYS A 183 -14.50 15.36 10.55
C LYS A 183 -14.66 14.73 11.92
N ASN A 184 -15.53 15.33 12.73
CA ASN A 184 -15.92 14.80 14.03
C ASN A 184 -16.84 13.58 13.80
N THR A 185 -16.24 12.43 13.59
CA THR A 185 -16.95 11.16 13.43
C THR A 185 -17.26 10.64 14.83
N ALA A 186 -18.41 10.98 15.37
CA ALA A 186 -18.90 10.49 16.66
C ALA A 186 -18.67 8.97 16.80
N GLY A 187 -17.50 8.56 17.33
CA GLY A 187 -17.13 7.17 17.62
C GLY A 187 -16.83 6.27 16.42
N LYS A 188 -16.83 6.78 15.17
CA LYS A 188 -16.48 5.98 13.98
C LYS A 188 -15.04 6.23 13.53
N SER A 189 -14.33 5.18 13.18
CA SER A 189 -12.97 5.28 12.61
C SER A 189 -13.02 5.87 11.20
N VAL A 190 -12.42 7.04 11.03
CA VAL A 190 -12.22 7.67 9.72
C VAL A 190 -11.34 6.79 8.82
N GLY A 191 -10.36 6.11 9.40
CA GLY A 191 -9.47 5.23 8.67
C GLY A 191 -10.19 4.10 7.96
N LYS A 192 -11.14 3.43 8.62
CA LYS A 192 -11.99 2.41 7.97
C LYS A 192 -12.83 3.01 6.84
N GLU A 193 -13.44 4.17 7.06
CA GLU A 193 -14.25 4.85 6.03
C GLU A 193 -13.42 5.19 4.79
N ILE A 194 -12.19 5.69 4.97
CA ILE A 194 -11.29 6.01 3.87
C ILE A 194 -10.88 4.76 3.09
N ILE A 195 -10.53 3.67 3.78
CA ILE A 195 -10.18 2.40 3.13
C ILE A 195 -11.37 1.86 2.34
N CYS A 196 -12.57 1.83 2.95
CA CYS A 196 -13.78 1.37 2.26
C CYS A 196 -14.15 2.27 1.08
N GLY A 197 -14.05 3.60 1.21
CA GLY A 197 -14.27 4.53 0.11
C GLY A 197 -13.30 4.31 -1.06
N TYR A 198 -12.03 4.06 -0.76
CA TYR A 198 -11.04 3.72 -1.78
C TYR A 198 -11.37 2.39 -2.51
N LEU A 199 -11.85 1.37 -1.79
CA LEU A 199 -12.30 0.13 -2.41
C LEU A 199 -13.57 0.32 -3.25
N GLU A 200 -14.51 1.15 -2.79
CA GLU A 200 -15.73 1.52 -3.54
C GLU A 200 -15.39 2.15 -4.89
N GLU A 201 -14.44 3.08 -4.93
CA GLU A 201 -13.97 3.71 -6.18
C GLU A 201 -13.38 2.66 -7.16
N ILE A 202 -12.65 1.67 -6.66
CA ILE A 202 -12.15 0.57 -7.49
C ILE A 202 -13.32 -0.25 -8.04
N PHE A 203 -14.31 -0.59 -7.22
CA PHE A 203 -15.46 -1.35 -7.64
C PHE A 203 -16.34 -0.61 -8.66
N ASN A 204 -16.48 0.71 -8.50
CA ASN A 204 -17.19 1.53 -9.48
C ASN A 204 -16.56 1.46 -10.88
N LYS A 205 -15.24 1.28 -10.95
CA LYS A 205 -14.49 1.27 -12.20
C LYS A 205 -14.26 -0.13 -12.78
N TYR A 206 -14.10 -1.13 -11.94
CA TYR A 206 -13.64 -2.47 -12.35
C TYR A 206 -14.66 -3.59 -12.11
N ILE A 207 -15.84 -3.30 -11.55
CA ILE A 207 -16.95 -4.27 -11.50
C ILE A 207 -17.98 -3.89 -12.57
N ASP A 208 -18.28 -4.86 -13.44
CA ASP A 208 -19.27 -4.69 -14.50
C ASP A 208 -20.73 -4.78 -13.98
N LYS A 209 -21.69 -4.59 -14.89
CA LYS A 209 -23.14 -4.67 -14.61
C LYS A 209 -23.60 -6.07 -14.15
N HIS A 210 -22.80 -7.09 -14.33
CA HIS A 210 -23.08 -8.47 -13.89
C HIS A 210 -22.34 -8.79 -12.58
N TYR A 211 -21.70 -7.80 -11.98
CA TYR A 211 -20.88 -7.92 -10.76
C TYR A 211 -19.67 -8.85 -10.92
N HIS A 212 -19.13 -8.90 -12.12
CA HIS A 212 -17.84 -9.54 -12.36
C HIS A 212 -16.72 -8.50 -12.16
N PHE A 213 -15.77 -8.83 -11.30
CA PHE A 213 -14.61 -7.97 -11.01
C PHE A 213 -13.47 -8.25 -11.99
N ASP A 214 -13.11 -7.27 -12.80
CA ASP A 214 -11.92 -7.32 -13.65
C ASP A 214 -10.65 -7.10 -12.81
N VAL A 215 -10.33 -8.11 -11.98
CA VAL A 215 -9.16 -8.11 -11.11
C VAL A 215 -7.86 -8.02 -11.92
N GLY A 216 -7.82 -8.63 -13.11
CA GLY A 216 -6.65 -8.58 -14.01
C GLY A 216 -6.41 -7.19 -14.57
N GLY A 217 -7.46 -6.51 -15.02
CA GLY A 217 -7.41 -5.12 -15.48
C GLY A 217 -6.98 -4.18 -14.37
N TYR A 218 -7.53 -4.31 -13.17
CA TYR A 218 -7.13 -3.51 -12.02
C TYR A 218 -5.66 -3.75 -11.65
N LEU A 219 -5.26 -5.01 -11.52
CA LEU A 219 -3.88 -5.40 -11.19
C LEU A 219 -2.87 -4.77 -12.15
N ASN A 220 -3.07 -4.94 -13.46
CA ASN A 220 -2.09 -4.52 -14.47
C ASN A 220 -2.11 -3.01 -14.74
N ASN A 221 -3.29 -2.37 -14.68
CA ASN A 221 -3.44 -0.97 -15.07
C ASN A 221 -3.23 0.01 -13.92
N VAL A 222 -3.44 -0.42 -12.67
CA VAL A 222 -3.38 0.45 -11.50
C VAL A 222 -2.41 -0.09 -10.44
N PHE A 223 -2.67 -1.27 -9.89
CA PHE A 223 -1.96 -1.74 -8.70
C PHE A 223 -0.46 -1.86 -8.95
N LEU A 224 -0.04 -2.62 -9.95
CA LEU A 224 1.37 -2.86 -10.23
C LEU A 224 2.13 -1.58 -10.64
N LYS A 225 1.45 -0.59 -11.21
CA LYS A 225 2.08 0.69 -11.54
C LYS A 225 2.42 1.53 -10.30
N ASN A 226 1.77 1.25 -9.18
CA ASN A 226 1.86 2.06 -7.97
C ASN A 226 2.43 1.32 -6.76
N VAL A 227 2.44 -0.01 -6.73
CA VAL A 227 2.77 -0.78 -5.53
C VAL A 227 4.13 -0.46 -4.94
N ASP A 228 5.19 -0.45 -5.75
CA ASP A 228 6.53 -0.14 -5.27
C ASP A 228 6.73 1.36 -5.00
N ILE A 229 6.00 2.22 -5.71
CA ILE A 229 5.97 3.68 -5.43
C ILE A 229 5.30 3.92 -4.08
N TRP A 230 4.19 3.23 -3.79
CA TRP A 230 3.52 3.31 -2.49
C TRP A 230 4.46 2.91 -1.36
N GLY A 231 5.07 1.72 -1.42
CA GLY A 231 6.01 1.26 -0.41
C GLY A 231 7.21 2.19 -0.24
N PHE A 232 7.70 2.76 -1.34
CA PHE A 232 8.76 3.77 -1.29
C PHE A 232 8.32 5.05 -0.57
N ILE A 233 7.12 5.57 -0.84
CA ILE A 233 6.60 6.78 -0.17
C ILE A 233 6.42 6.52 1.33
N VAL A 234 5.89 5.37 1.70
CA VAL A 234 5.68 5.01 3.10
C VAL A 234 7.00 4.93 3.88
N SER A 235 8.13 4.62 3.21
CA SER A 235 9.45 4.62 3.84
C SER A 235 9.92 5.99 4.36
N TYR A 236 9.17 7.06 4.10
CA TYR A 236 9.41 8.41 4.66
C TYR A 236 8.57 8.71 5.92
N ASN A 237 7.65 7.82 6.30
CA ASN A 237 6.69 8.10 7.38
C ASN A 237 7.10 7.58 8.77
N ASP A 238 8.31 7.01 8.90
CA ASP A 238 8.86 6.50 10.16
C ASP A 238 9.64 7.54 10.99
#